data_0c7ef5c92e914131bf59198054c35093
#
_entry.id   0c7ef5c92e914131bf59198054c35093
#
_cell.length_a   1.000
_cell.length_b   1.000
_cell.length_c   1.000
_cell.angle_alpha   90.00
_cell.angle_beta   90.00
_cell.angle_gamma   90.00
#
_symmetry.space_group_name_H-M   'P 1'
#
loop_
_entity.id
_entity.type
_entity.pdbx_description
1 polymer ?
#
loop_
_entity_poly.entity_id
_entity_poly.type
_entity_poly.pdbx_seq_one_letter_code
_entity_poly.pdbx_strand_id
1 'polypeptide(L)'
;KRMLIGSGYRDIYGSDHHQNWMWTTRSTNCITINGQGQKKHTVGAQGRITAFLTTPQVDAVIGDASDSYGPPVQQFKRAILFIKPDMIVIYDRLKTSEPSSYEYWLHAIDKFEIRDQQNITTRNGDVTCDIAFLTPQNLTFTQTNEYDPNPRERIKLREWHLTAKTTDKQDHMEFVTIYCPHKDKDEAQSGATLQSSADGYMLTTSLSDGELSALLPVDDHAPIKLRLGQMGQAVQFLDVREHTNH
;
A
#
# COMPACT_ATOMS: atom_id res chain seq x y z
N LYS A 1 2.20 10.49 15.61
CA LYS A 1 0.96 9.72 15.84
C LYS A 1 0.87 8.60 14.82
N ARG A 2 0.19 7.49 15.16
CA ARG A 2 -0.04 6.39 14.20
C ARG A 2 -1.26 6.76 13.37
N MET A 3 -1.10 6.83 12.05
CA MET A 3 -2.19 7.14 11.12
C MET A 3 -2.88 5.84 10.66
N LEU A 4 -2.08 4.91 10.15
CA LEU A 4 -2.53 3.56 9.81
C LEU A 4 -2.01 2.56 10.84
N ILE A 5 -2.80 1.55 11.15
CA ILE A 5 -2.54 0.59 12.24
C ILE A 5 -2.67 -0.84 11.74
N GLY A 6 -2.04 -1.78 12.44
CA GLY A 6 -2.47 -3.18 12.38
C GLY A 6 -3.74 -3.32 13.21
N SER A 7 -4.71 -4.05 12.70
CA SER A 7 -6.06 -4.11 13.25
C SER A 7 -6.29 -5.35 14.11
N GLY A 8 -7.11 -5.21 15.12
CA GLY A 8 -7.60 -6.27 15.98
C GLY A 8 -7.14 -6.14 17.43
N TYR A 9 -8.00 -6.56 18.34
CA TYR A 9 -7.74 -6.57 19.76
C TYR A 9 -7.31 -7.97 20.20
N ARG A 10 -6.26 -8.04 21.00
CA ARG A 10 -5.91 -9.28 21.69
C ARG A 10 -7.02 -9.59 22.71
N ASP A 11 -7.99 -10.39 22.27
CA ASP A 11 -9.11 -10.81 23.07
C ASP A 11 -8.71 -11.98 23.99
N ILE A 12 -8.87 -13.22 23.51
CA ILE A 12 -8.32 -14.44 24.12
C ILE A 12 -7.50 -15.15 23.08
N TYR A 13 -6.34 -15.66 23.45
CA TYR A 13 -5.54 -16.54 22.58
C TYR A 13 -6.41 -17.73 22.13
N GLY A 14 -6.49 -17.95 20.83
CA GLY A 14 -7.30 -19.01 20.25
C GLY A 14 -8.79 -18.70 20.13
N SER A 15 -9.26 -17.50 20.54
CA SER A 15 -10.64 -17.07 20.25
C SER A 15 -10.89 -16.97 18.74
N ASP A 16 -12.15 -16.97 18.35
CA ASP A 16 -12.55 -16.87 16.96
C ASP A 16 -12.02 -15.58 16.29
N HIS A 17 -12.17 -14.44 16.98
CA HIS A 17 -11.57 -13.17 16.54
C HIS A 17 -10.04 -13.25 16.38
N HIS A 18 -9.36 -13.88 17.34
CA HIS A 18 -7.90 -14.03 17.27
C HIS A 18 -7.46 -14.89 16.08
N GLN A 19 -8.14 -15.99 15.80
CA GLN A 19 -7.79 -16.90 14.71
C GLN A 19 -8.22 -16.40 13.34
N ASN A 20 -9.43 -15.82 13.23
CA ASN A 20 -10.08 -15.55 11.95
C ASN A 20 -10.09 -14.07 11.57
N TRP A 21 -9.61 -13.17 12.47
CA TRP A 21 -9.30 -11.79 12.14
C TRP A 21 -7.82 -11.48 12.34
N MET A 22 -7.32 -11.49 13.58
CA MET A 22 -5.97 -10.98 13.88
C MET A 22 -4.83 -11.69 13.15
N TRP A 23 -4.99 -12.97 12.85
CA TRP A 23 -4.02 -13.77 12.11
C TRP A 23 -4.26 -13.80 10.60
N THR A 24 -5.06 -12.92 10.10
CA THR A 24 -5.35 -12.87 8.66
C THR A 24 -4.79 -11.62 8.01
N THR A 25 -4.60 -11.66 6.71
CA THR A 25 -4.19 -10.49 5.91
C THR A 25 -5.18 -9.34 6.02
N ARG A 26 -6.47 -9.63 6.27
CA ARG A 26 -7.51 -8.62 6.47
C ARG A 26 -7.27 -7.70 7.66
N SER A 27 -6.46 -8.11 8.63
CA SER A 27 -6.10 -7.28 9.79
C SER A 27 -4.88 -6.37 9.56
N THR A 28 -4.35 -6.34 8.36
CA THR A 28 -3.16 -5.57 8.00
C THR A 28 -3.44 -4.66 6.81
N ASN A 29 -2.64 -3.60 6.63
CA ASN A 29 -2.73 -2.72 5.47
C ASN A 29 -2.12 -3.41 4.24
N CYS A 30 -2.84 -4.40 3.73
CA CYS A 30 -2.38 -5.30 2.67
C CYS A 30 -3.55 -5.65 1.72
N ILE A 31 -3.33 -6.55 0.80
CA ILE A 31 -4.31 -6.89 -0.24
C ILE A 31 -4.75 -8.35 -0.07
N THR A 32 -6.07 -8.58 -0.12
CA THR A 32 -6.66 -9.90 -0.31
C THR A 32 -7.08 -10.09 -1.76
N ILE A 33 -7.02 -11.33 -2.24
CA ILE A 33 -7.30 -11.68 -3.63
C ILE A 33 -8.39 -12.75 -3.60
N ASN A 34 -9.53 -12.50 -4.25
CA ASN A 34 -10.74 -13.31 -4.16
C ASN A 34 -11.15 -13.58 -2.69
N GLY A 35 -10.95 -12.59 -1.79
CA GLY A 35 -11.22 -12.71 -0.35
C GLY A 35 -10.18 -13.53 0.42
N GLN A 36 -9.16 -14.07 -0.25
CA GLN A 36 -8.10 -14.87 0.37
C GLN A 36 -6.85 -14.02 0.64
N GLY A 37 -6.25 -14.23 1.79
CA GLY A 37 -5.00 -13.59 2.18
C GLY A 37 -3.80 -14.54 2.15
N GLN A 38 -2.73 -14.12 2.80
CA GLN A 38 -1.53 -14.92 2.98
C GLN A 38 -1.83 -16.18 3.79
N LYS A 39 -1.11 -17.25 3.48
CA LYS A 39 -1.11 -18.49 4.26
C LYS A 39 -0.70 -18.19 5.70
N LYS A 40 -1.44 -18.69 6.66
CA LYS A 40 -1.13 -18.51 8.08
C LYS A 40 -0.56 -19.79 8.68
N HIS A 41 0.32 -19.64 9.65
CA HIS A 41 0.90 -20.76 10.45
C HIS A 41 1.58 -21.85 9.61
N THR A 42 2.27 -21.47 8.55
CA THR A 42 3.02 -22.40 7.71
C THR A 42 4.39 -21.86 7.34
N VAL A 43 5.39 -22.72 7.34
CA VAL A 43 6.76 -22.39 6.90
C VAL A 43 6.84 -22.05 5.41
N GLY A 44 5.83 -22.41 4.63
CA GLY A 44 5.72 -22.07 3.21
C GLY A 44 5.24 -20.63 2.95
N ALA A 45 4.82 -19.88 3.99
CA ALA A 45 4.49 -18.46 3.88
C ALA A 45 5.76 -17.63 4.05
N GLN A 46 6.47 -17.35 2.96
CA GLN A 46 7.72 -16.62 2.96
C GLN A 46 7.60 -15.31 2.19
N GLY A 47 8.21 -14.25 2.74
CA GLY A 47 8.42 -12.99 2.07
C GLY A 47 9.89 -12.62 2.08
N ARG A 48 10.35 -11.88 1.07
CA ARG A 48 11.74 -11.46 0.91
C ARG A 48 11.81 -9.97 0.60
N ILE A 49 12.82 -9.29 1.14
CA ILE A 49 13.22 -7.98 0.63
C ILE A 49 14.16 -8.23 -0.53
N THR A 50 13.77 -7.78 -1.73
CA THR A 50 14.49 -8.03 -2.98
C THR A 50 15.30 -6.82 -3.44
N ALA A 51 14.98 -5.61 -2.95
CA ALA A 51 15.75 -4.41 -3.24
C ALA A 51 15.66 -3.41 -2.08
N PHE A 52 16.72 -2.63 -1.91
CA PHE A 52 16.78 -1.52 -0.97
C PHE A 52 17.69 -0.42 -1.49
N LEU A 53 17.25 0.83 -1.40
CA LEU A 53 18.00 2.03 -1.73
C LEU A 53 17.71 3.10 -0.66
N THR A 54 18.73 3.83 -0.24
CA THR A 54 18.57 5.00 0.63
C THR A 54 19.38 6.18 0.12
N THR A 55 18.76 7.35 0.12
CA THR A 55 19.37 8.64 -0.21
C THR A 55 18.85 9.71 0.77
N PRO A 56 19.42 10.91 0.79
CA PRO A 56 18.84 12.01 1.59
C PRO A 56 17.39 12.34 1.22
N GLN A 57 16.96 12.15 -0.04
CA GLN A 57 15.64 12.54 -0.55
C GLN A 57 14.64 11.40 -0.62
N VAL A 58 15.10 10.17 -0.85
CA VAL A 58 14.22 9.02 -1.02
C VAL A 58 14.83 7.75 -0.45
N ASP A 59 14.01 6.99 0.25
CA ASP A 59 14.27 5.59 0.56
C ASP A 59 13.33 4.72 -0.28
N ALA A 60 13.84 3.60 -0.78
CA ALA A 60 13.06 2.65 -1.56
C ALA A 60 13.31 1.23 -1.08
N VAL A 61 12.26 0.43 -0.98
CA VAL A 61 12.35 -0.99 -0.67
C VAL A 61 11.38 -1.76 -1.56
N ILE A 62 11.81 -2.92 -2.07
CA ILE A 62 10.93 -3.86 -2.77
C ILE A 62 10.87 -5.15 -1.96
N GLY A 63 9.65 -5.57 -1.63
CA GLY A 63 9.36 -6.86 -1.01
C GLY A 63 8.60 -7.77 -1.98
N ASP A 64 8.97 -9.04 -1.99
CA ASP A 64 8.27 -10.10 -2.70
C ASP A 64 7.58 -11.01 -1.70
N ALA A 65 6.25 -11.08 -1.76
CA ALA A 65 5.38 -11.89 -0.92
C ALA A 65 4.67 -13.00 -1.71
N SER A 66 5.11 -13.30 -2.94
CA SER A 66 4.46 -14.27 -3.82
C SER A 66 4.29 -15.63 -3.16
N ASP A 67 5.32 -16.13 -2.48
CA ASP A 67 5.30 -17.42 -1.78
C ASP A 67 4.39 -17.41 -0.53
N SER A 68 4.02 -16.23 -0.04
CA SER A 68 3.12 -16.11 1.11
C SER A 68 1.67 -16.39 0.75
N TYR A 69 1.28 -16.23 -0.49
CA TYR A 69 -0.08 -16.50 -0.98
C TYR A 69 -0.20 -17.94 -1.52
N GLY A 70 -1.44 -18.42 -1.61
CA GLY A 70 -1.78 -19.64 -2.33
C GLY A 70 -2.34 -19.33 -3.72
N PRO A 71 -2.64 -20.39 -4.53
CA PRO A 71 -3.35 -20.20 -5.79
C PRO A 71 -4.64 -19.37 -5.61
N PRO A 72 -5.01 -18.51 -6.54
CA PRO A 72 -4.43 -18.38 -7.90
C PRO A 72 -3.24 -17.39 -7.99
N VAL A 73 -2.70 -16.89 -6.88
CA VAL A 73 -1.65 -15.87 -6.87
C VAL A 73 -0.34 -16.45 -7.39
N GLN A 74 0.21 -15.83 -8.42
CA GLN A 74 1.51 -16.14 -9.01
C GLN A 74 2.57 -15.13 -8.59
N GLN A 75 2.14 -13.87 -8.36
CA GLN A 75 3.02 -12.80 -7.93
C GLN A 75 2.31 -11.84 -6.99
N PHE A 76 3.01 -11.40 -5.97
CA PHE A 76 2.72 -10.20 -5.20
C PHE A 76 4.02 -9.53 -4.80
N LYS A 77 4.36 -8.43 -5.47
CA LYS A 77 5.49 -7.57 -5.16
C LYS A 77 5.00 -6.20 -4.74
N ARG A 78 5.58 -5.67 -3.67
CA ARG A 78 5.30 -4.33 -3.14
C ARG A 78 6.57 -3.51 -3.10
N ALA A 79 6.58 -2.40 -3.80
CA ALA A 79 7.58 -1.35 -3.63
C ALA A 79 7.03 -0.25 -2.74
N ILE A 80 7.85 0.23 -1.80
CA ILE A 80 7.56 1.39 -0.96
C ILE A 80 8.64 2.42 -1.24
N LEU A 81 8.24 3.60 -1.69
CA LEU A 81 9.11 4.76 -1.85
C LEU A 81 8.73 5.78 -0.77
N PHE A 82 9.65 6.04 0.15
CA PHE A 82 9.49 7.15 1.09
C PHE A 82 10.18 8.38 0.53
N ILE A 83 9.41 9.28 -0.03
CA ILE A 83 9.84 10.57 -0.56
C ILE A 83 9.83 11.54 0.60
N LYS A 84 11.04 11.86 1.09
CA LYS A 84 11.22 12.61 2.33
C LYS A 84 10.84 14.08 2.16
N PRO A 85 10.22 14.71 3.19
CA PRO A 85 10.04 14.15 4.54
C PRO A 85 8.68 13.45 4.77
N ASP A 86 7.68 13.57 3.89
CA ASP A 86 6.29 13.32 4.27
C ASP A 86 5.39 12.68 3.19
N MET A 87 5.96 12.13 2.13
CA MET A 87 5.18 11.37 1.14
C MET A 87 5.64 9.91 1.08
N ILE A 88 4.67 8.98 1.12
CA ILE A 88 4.93 7.56 0.91
C ILE A 88 4.15 7.12 -0.34
N VAL A 89 4.84 6.50 -1.28
CA VAL A 89 4.24 5.85 -2.45
C VAL A 89 4.32 4.35 -2.26
N ILE A 90 3.21 3.65 -2.39
CA ILE A 90 3.17 2.19 -2.45
C ILE A 90 2.80 1.78 -3.87
N TYR A 91 3.66 0.96 -4.47
CA TYR A 91 3.43 0.35 -5.77
C TYR A 91 3.35 -1.16 -5.62
N ASP A 92 2.14 -1.70 -5.80
CA ASP A 92 1.89 -3.14 -5.77
C ASP A 92 1.72 -3.68 -7.18
N ARG A 93 2.40 -4.79 -7.48
CA ARG A 93 2.25 -5.57 -8.70
C ARG A 93 1.75 -6.96 -8.33
N LEU A 94 0.57 -7.30 -8.85
CA LEU A 94 -0.09 -8.57 -8.58
C LEU A 94 -0.37 -9.30 -9.89
N LYS A 95 -0.15 -10.61 -9.89
CA LYS A 95 -0.47 -11.50 -10.99
C LYS A 95 -1.13 -12.76 -10.47
N THR A 96 -2.18 -13.17 -11.15
CA THR A 96 -2.94 -14.40 -10.85
C THR A 96 -3.06 -15.27 -12.10
N SER A 97 -3.28 -16.59 -11.90
CA SER A 97 -3.46 -17.54 -13.00
C SER A 97 -4.82 -17.46 -13.68
N GLU A 98 -5.75 -16.68 -13.11
CA GLU A 98 -7.11 -16.47 -13.60
C GLU A 98 -7.61 -15.09 -13.18
N PRO A 99 -8.59 -14.49 -13.89
CA PRO A 99 -9.17 -13.21 -13.51
C PRO A 99 -9.70 -13.21 -12.08
N SER A 100 -9.18 -12.31 -11.26
CA SER A 100 -9.41 -12.24 -9.81
C SER A 100 -9.86 -10.86 -9.38
N SER A 101 -10.55 -10.76 -8.25
CA SER A 101 -10.89 -9.51 -7.58
C SER A 101 -9.86 -9.21 -6.50
N TYR A 102 -9.57 -7.91 -6.30
CA TYR A 102 -8.56 -7.46 -5.34
C TYR A 102 -9.22 -6.51 -4.34
N GLU A 103 -8.87 -6.67 -3.06
CA GLU A 103 -9.37 -5.85 -1.96
C GLU A 103 -8.17 -5.30 -1.19
N TYR A 104 -7.95 -3.99 -1.32
CA TYR A 104 -6.91 -3.27 -0.59
C TYR A 104 -7.47 -2.83 0.77
N TRP A 105 -6.87 -3.31 1.86
CA TRP A 105 -7.30 -3.05 3.23
C TRP A 105 -6.51 -1.93 3.85
N LEU A 106 -7.22 -1.02 4.53
CA LEU A 106 -6.64 0.03 5.35
C LEU A 106 -7.35 0.09 6.70
N HIS A 107 -6.57 0.35 7.76
CA HIS A 107 -7.07 0.41 9.12
C HIS A 107 -6.60 1.69 9.80
N ALA A 108 -7.52 2.37 10.50
CA ALA A 108 -7.25 3.58 11.24
C ALA A 108 -8.06 3.60 12.56
N ILE A 109 -7.67 4.50 13.48
CA ILE A 109 -8.45 4.72 14.71
C ILE A 109 -9.73 5.48 14.40
N ASP A 110 -9.65 6.51 13.54
CA ASP A 110 -10.79 7.30 13.16
C ASP A 110 -11.36 6.84 11.82
N LYS A 111 -12.66 7.11 11.65
CA LYS A 111 -13.38 6.82 10.41
C LYS A 111 -12.72 7.55 9.23
N PHE A 112 -12.55 6.82 8.12
CA PHE A 112 -12.06 7.44 6.89
C PHE A 112 -13.11 8.39 6.30
N GLU A 113 -12.68 9.57 5.88
CA GLU A 113 -13.46 10.45 5.02
C GLU A 113 -13.23 10.03 3.57
N ILE A 114 -14.27 9.52 2.93
CA ILE A 114 -14.24 9.14 1.51
C ILE A 114 -14.67 10.37 0.71
N ARG A 115 -13.74 10.97 -0.05
CA ARG A 115 -14.00 12.17 -0.84
C ARG A 115 -14.56 11.85 -2.22
N ASP A 116 -14.01 10.82 -2.83
CA ASP A 116 -14.44 10.30 -4.15
C ASP A 116 -13.98 8.84 -4.31
N GLN A 117 -13.97 8.32 -5.55
CA GLN A 117 -13.59 6.95 -5.88
C GLN A 117 -12.07 6.68 -5.82
N GLN A 118 -11.24 7.70 -5.53
CA GLN A 118 -9.80 7.59 -5.49
C GLN A 118 -9.19 8.21 -4.24
N ASN A 119 -9.89 9.16 -3.61
CA ASN A 119 -9.33 9.99 -2.55
C ASN A 119 -10.04 9.77 -1.24
N ILE A 120 -9.27 9.44 -0.22
CA ILE A 120 -9.74 9.27 1.15
C ILE A 120 -8.80 10.01 2.11
N THR A 121 -9.29 10.34 3.28
CA THR A 121 -8.51 10.98 4.34
C THR A 121 -8.73 10.26 5.66
N THR A 122 -7.70 10.13 6.47
CA THR A 122 -7.81 9.71 7.87
C THR A 122 -7.15 10.72 8.78
N ARG A 123 -7.63 10.83 10.02
CA ARG A 123 -7.15 11.76 11.03
C ARG A 123 -6.76 11.03 12.30
N ASN A 124 -5.81 11.60 13.03
CA ASN A 124 -5.52 11.22 14.40
C ASN A 124 -5.07 12.46 15.18
N GLY A 125 -6.00 13.09 15.88
CA GLY A 125 -5.81 14.35 16.59
C GLY A 125 -5.53 15.51 15.63
N ASP A 126 -4.34 16.12 15.70
CA ASP A 126 -3.89 17.26 14.89
C ASP A 126 -3.10 16.86 13.63
N VAL A 127 -3.13 15.59 13.26
CA VAL A 127 -2.48 15.07 12.06
C VAL A 127 -3.53 14.48 11.13
N THR A 128 -3.45 14.87 9.88
CA THR A 128 -4.23 14.36 8.76
C THR A 128 -3.33 13.57 7.82
N CYS A 129 -3.84 12.51 7.22
CA CYS A 129 -3.16 11.79 6.14
C CYS A 129 -4.12 11.72 4.95
N ASP A 130 -3.78 12.42 3.89
CA ASP A 130 -4.45 12.29 2.60
C ASP A 130 -3.91 11.05 1.89
N ILE A 131 -4.82 10.23 1.36
CA ILE A 131 -4.51 8.98 0.68
C ILE A 131 -5.17 9.01 -0.70
N ALA A 132 -4.38 8.80 -1.74
CA ALA A 132 -4.86 8.77 -3.11
C ALA A 132 -4.51 7.44 -3.79
N PHE A 133 -5.50 6.79 -4.37
CA PHE A 133 -5.32 5.63 -5.25
C PHE A 133 -5.21 6.15 -6.69
N LEU A 134 -4.01 6.25 -7.22
CA LEU A 134 -3.77 6.76 -8.57
C LEU A 134 -4.08 5.72 -9.66
N THR A 135 -3.93 4.45 -9.33
CA THR A 135 -4.39 3.30 -10.12
C THR A 135 -4.72 2.13 -9.18
N PRO A 136 -5.71 1.28 -9.48
CA PRO A 136 -6.72 1.42 -10.52
C PRO A 136 -7.72 2.57 -10.19
N GLN A 137 -8.40 3.10 -11.19
CA GLN A 137 -9.28 4.26 -11.02
C GLN A 137 -10.70 3.89 -10.55
N ASN A 138 -11.16 2.68 -10.88
CA ASN A 138 -12.53 2.24 -10.56
C ASN A 138 -12.53 1.38 -9.31
N LEU A 139 -12.49 2.02 -8.14
CA LEU A 139 -12.55 1.35 -6.85
C LEU A 139 -13.89 1.59 -6.15
N THR A 140 -14.39 0.57 -5.49
CA THR A 140 -15.51 0.70 -4.56
C THR A 140 -14.98 0.70 -3.14
N PHE A 141 -15.20 1.81 -2.41
CA PHE A 141 -14.85 1.93 -1.01
C PHE A 141 -15.99 1.49 -0.12
N THR A 142 -15.69 0.62 0.83
CA THR A 142 -16.57 0.29 1.96
C THR A 142 -15.80 0.41 3.26
N GLN A 143 -16.48 0.76 4.36
CA GLN A 143 -15.84 0.82 5.67
C GLN A 143 -16.78 0.44 6.79
N THR A 144 -16.24 -0.15 7.82
CA THR A 144 -16.94 -0.56 9.04
C THR A 144 -16.02 -0.46 10.25
N ASN A 145 -16.58 -0.39 11.44
CA ASN A 145 -15.84 -0.60 12.69
C ASN A 145 -16.09 -2.00 13.28
N GLU A 146 -16.84 -2.83 12.60
CA GLU A 146 -17.07 -4.23 12.95
C GLU A 146 -15.97 -5.11 12.39
N TYR A 147 -15.59 -6.12 13.15
CA TYR A 147 -14.69 -7.19 12.73
C TYR A 147 -15.49 -8.42 12.28
N ASP A 148 -14.87 -9.28 11.54
CA ASP A 148 -15.45 -10.55 11.14
C ASP A 148 -14.48 -11.71 11.42
N PRO A 149 -14.65 -12.39 12.58
CA PRO A 149 -15.63 -12.15 13.66
C PRO A 149 -15.22 -11.03 14.63
N ASN A 150 -16.22 -10.46 15.33
CA ASN A 150 -15.98 -9.49 16.39
C ASN A 150 -15.30 -10.13 17.62
N PRO A 151 -14.49 -9.34 18.38
CA PRO A 151 -14.05 -9.75 19.69
C PRO A 151 -15.24 -9.84 20.66
N ARG A 152 -15.00 -10.34 21.89
CA ARG A 152 -16.04 -10.40 22.92
C ARG A 152 -16.69 -9.03 23.15
N GLU A 153 -17.99 -9.02 23.43
CA GLU A 153 -18.84 -7.82 23.60
C GLU A 153 -18.29 -6.77 24.58
N ARG A 154 -17.52 -7.19 25.59
CA ARG A 154 -16.89 -6.26 26.54
C ARG A 154 -15.83 -5.34 25.89
N ILE A 155 -15.34 -5.68 24.71
CA ILE A 155 -14.33 -4.91 23.98
C ILE A 155 -15.03 -3.88 23.12
N LYS A 156 -14.73 -2.61 23.38
CA LYS A 156 -15.28 -1.51 22.59
C LYS A 156 -14.56 -1.43 21.25
N LEU A 157 -15.30 -1.46 20.15
CA LEU A 157 -14.80 -1.31 18.81
C LEU A 157 -14.39 0.15 18.60
N ARG A 158 -13.13 0.38 18.24
CA ARG A 158 -12.55 1.74 18.08
C ARG A 158 -11.75 1.91 16.80
N GLU A 159 -11.58 0.83 16.05
CA GLU A 159 -10.81 0.82 14.82
C GLU A 159 -11.78 0.82 13.63
N TRP A 160 -11.39 1.48 12.58
CA TRP A 160 -12.12 1.49 11.31
C TRP A 160 -11.34 0.72 10.27
N HIS A 161 -12.07 -0.08 9.51
CA HIS A 161 -11.57 -0.94 8.45
C HIS A 161 -12.17 -0.47 7.14
N LEU A 162 -11.32 -0.02 6.23
CA LEU A 162 -11.72 0.36 4.88
C LEU A 162 -11.20 -0.69 3.91
N THR A 163 -12.06 -1.06 2.96
CA THR A 163 -11.66 -1.82 1.77
C THR A 163 -11.82 -0.98 0.53
N ALA A 164 -10.78 -0.96 -0.31
CA ALA A 164 -10.84 -0.47 -1.68
C ALA A 164 -10.85 -1.70 -2.60
N LYS A 165 -12.02 -2.00 -3.15
CA LYS A 165 -12.25 -3.21 -3.97
C LYS A 165 -12.31 -2.87 -5.46
N THR A 166 -11.64 -3.67 -6.30
CA THR A 166 -11.74 -3.56 -7.74
C THR A 166 -13.14 -3.96 -8.22
N THR A 167 -13.68 -3.21 -9.19
CA THR A 167 -15.00 -3.51 -9.79
C THR A 167 -14.94 -4.69 -10.73
N ASP A 168 -13.82 -4.80 -11.46
CA ASP A 168 -13.62 -5.82 -12.49
C ASP A 168 -12.59 -6.85 -12.02
N LYS A 169 -12.73 -8.08 -12.53
CA LYS A 169 -11.75 -9.14 -12.34
C LYS A 169 -10.69 -9.06 -13.42
N GLN A 170 -9.42 -9.12 -13.02
CA GLN A 170 -8.26 -9.12 -13.90
C GLN A 170 -7.21 -10.11 -13.39
N ASP A 171 -6.38 -10.63 -14.29
CA ASP A 171 -5.27 -11.52 -13.94
C ASP A 171 -3.96 -10.76 -13.63
N HIS A 172 -3.92 -9.47 -13.98
CA HIS A 172 -2.86 -8.53 -13.61
C HIS A 172 -3.48 -7.31 -12.95
N MET A 173 -2.87 -6.83 -11.87
CA MET A 173 -3.33 -5.65 -11.15
C MET A 173 -2.16 -4.87 -10.59
N GLU A 174 -2.12 -3.57 -10.88
CA GLU A 174 -1.19 -2.64 -10.27
C GLU A 174 -1.95 -1.62 -9.42
N PHE A 175 -1.50 -1.45 -8.16
CA PHE A 175 -1.93 -0.34 -7.32
C PHE A 175 -0.78 0.65 -7.16
N VAL A 176 -1.04 1.92 -7.43
CA VAL A 176 -0.19 3.04 -7.03
C VAL A 176 -0.98 3.86 -6.04
N THR A 177 -0.57 3.83 -4.79
CA THR A 177 -1.25 4.53 -3.68
C THR A 177 -0.28 5.50 -3.02
N ILE A 178 -0.71 6.73 -2.80
CA ILE A 178 0.08 7.78 -2.16
C ILE A 178 -0.50 8.07 -0.79
N TYR A 179 0.38 8.31 0.18
CA TYR A 179 0.06 8.72 1.53
C TYR A 179 0.82 10.00 1.86
N CYS A 180 0.10 11.07 2.18
CA CYS A 180 0.64 12.38 2.51
C CYS A 180 0.20 12.78 3.93
N PRO A 181 0.94 12.37 4.99
CA PRO A 181 0.66 12.81 6.35
C PRO A 181 1.14 14.24 6.55
N HIS A 182 0.31 15.08 7.14
CA HIS A 182 0.63 16.46 7.48
C HIS A 182 -0.07 16.90 8.77
N LYS A 183 0.43 17.93 9.44
CA LYS A 183 -0.31 18.55 10.55
C LYS A 183 -1.41 19.44 9.98
N ASP A 184 -2.53 19.57 10.70
CA ASP A 184 -3.67 20.39 10.27
C ASP A 184 -3.32 21.88 10.02
N LYS A 185 -2.19 22.35 10.54
CA LYS A 185 -1.70 23.73 10.34
C LYS A 185 -0.78 23.90 9.14
N ASP A 186 -0.29 22.79 8.60
CA ASP A 186 0.65 22.78 7.49
C ASP A 186 -0.13 22.61 6.19
N GLU A 187 0.34 23.18 5.11
CA GLU A 187 -0.21 22.88 3.79
C GLU A 187 0.09 21.41 3.45
N ALA A 188 -0.92 20.71 2.96
CA ALA A 188 -0.70 19.37 2.43
C ALA A 188 0.31 19.43 1.28
N GLN A 189 1.27 18.50 1.28
CA GLN A 189 2.19 18.39 0.15
C GLN A 189 1.37 18.22 -1.14
N SER A 190 1.75 18.95 -2.20
CA SER A 190 1.10 18.81 -3.50
C SER A 190 1.17 17.34 -3.94
N GLY A 191 0.01 16.81 -4.32
CA GLY A 191 -0.10 15.41 -4.73
C GLY A 191 0.81 15.09 -5.91
N ALA A 192 1.07 13.80 -6.11
CA ALA A 192 1.78 13.32 -7.29
C ALA A 192 0.82 13.15 -8.46
N THR A 193 1.35 13.25 -9.67
CA THR A 193 0.66 12.89 -10.91
C THR A 193 1.13 11.54 -11.41
N LEU A 194 0.24 10.77 -12.05
CA LEU A 194 0.56 9.48 -12.64
C LEU A 194 0.14 9.47 -14.11
N GLN A 195 1.08 9.14 -14.98
CA GLN A 195 0.83 8.98 -16.42
C GLN A 195 1.18 7.55 -16.83
N SER A 196 0.26 6.88 -17.51
CA SER A 196 0.51 5.56 -18.09
C SER A 196 1.39 5.65 -19.33
N SER A 197 2.28 4.70 -19.51
CA SER A 197 3.11 4.51 -20.69
C SER A 197 3.20 3.03 -21.06
N ALA A 198 3.83 2.70 -22.19
CA ALA A 198 4.04 1.30 -22.59
C ALA A 198 4.92 0.52 -21.60
N ASP A 199 5.83 1.21 -20.91
CA ASP A 199 6.80 0.60 -19.98
C ASP A 199 6.27 0.56 -18.53
N GLY A 200 5.14 1.21 -18.24
CA GLY A 200 4.57 1.29 -16.89
C GLY A 200 3.99 2.67 -16.59
N TYR A 201 4.18 3.14 -15.37
CA TYR A 201 3.62 4.40 -14.89
C TYR A 201 4.72 5.40 -14.58
N MET A 202 4.61 6.60 -15.10
CA MET A 202 5.45 7.74 -14.72
C MET A 202 4.77 8.52 -13.60
N LEU A 203 5.30 8.39 -12.41
CA LEU A 203 4.92 9.20 -11.25
C LEU A 203 5.79 10.45 -11.22
N THR A 204 5.19 11.62 -11.01
CA THR A 204 5.90 12.89 -10.83
C THR A 204 5.36 13.61 -9.61
N THR A 205 6.24 14.12 -8.75
CA THR A 205 5.89 14.90 -7.57
C THR A 205 6.93 15.99 -7.31
N SER A 206 6.48 17.08 -6.68
CA SER A 206 7.37 18.15 -6.22
C SER A 206 8.09 17.76 -4.94
N LEU A 207 9.35 18.17 -4.81
CA LEU A 207 10.12 18.19 -3.58
C LEU A 207 10.18 19.61 -3.05
N SER A 208 10.62 19.80 -1.81
CA SER A 208 10.82 21.14 -1.23
C SER A 208 11.79 22.02 -2.04
N ASP A 209 12.73 21.41 -2.73
CA ASP A 209 13.81 22.06 -3.49
C ASP A 209 13.96 21.51 -4.92
N GLY A 210 12.93 20.87 -5.47
CA GLY A 210 13.01 20.31 -6.80
C GLY A 210 11.84 19.40 -7.20
N GLU A 211 12.13 18.40 -7.99
CA GLU A 211 11.17 17.44 -8.52
C GLU A 211 11.73 16.01 -8.49
N LEU A 212 10.85 15.05 -8.18
CA LEU A 212 11.11 13.63 -8.33
C LEU A 212 10.20 13.07 -9.41
N SER A 213 10.78 12.29 -10.33
CA SER A 213 10.04 11.42 -11.25
C SER A 213 10.44 9.98 -11.01
N ALA A 214 9.47 9.07 -11.00
CA ALA A 214 9.68 7.64 -10.83
C ALA A 214 8.99 6.87 -11.95
N LEU A 215 9.73 6.13 -12.75
CA LEU A 215 9.16 5.12 -13.64
C LEU A 215 8.92 3.84 -12.83
N LEU A 216 7.66 3.49 -12.68
CA LEU A 216 7.16 2.30 -12.00
C LEU A 216 6.84 1.25 -13.08
N PRO A 217 7.73 0.26 -13.32
CA PRO A 217 7.60 -0.64 -14.46
C PRO A 217 6.53 -1.71 -14.24
N VAL A 218 5.78 -2.04 -15.30
CA VAL A 218 4.90 -3.22 -15.29
C VAL A 218 5.69 -4.52 -15.53
N ASP A 219 6.84 -4.43 -16.21
CA ASP A 219 7.76 -5.56 -16.36
C ASP A 219 8.40 -5.92 -15.02
N ASP A 220 8.31 -7.19 -14.66
CA ASP A 220 8.78 -7.74 -13.38
C ASP A 220 10.30 -7.72 -13.20
N HIS A 221 11.04 -7.62 -14.29
CA HIS A 221 12.50 -7.61 -14.31
C HIS A 221 13.09 -6.23 -14.50
N ALA A 222 12.25 -5.25 -14.84
CA ALA A 222 12.70 -3.88 -15.00
C ALA A 222 12.87 -3.18 -13.65
N PRO A 223 13.92 -2.37 -13.44
CA PRO A 223 14.10 -1.60 -12.22
C PRO A 223 13.10 -0.45 -12.13
N ILE A 224 12.75 -0.05 -10.90
CA ILE A 224 12.16 1.28 -10.69
C ILE A 224 13.26 2.30 -10.96
N LYS A 225 13.01 3.25 -11.87
CA LYS A 225 13.97 4.30 -12.23
C LYS A 225 13.53 5.61 -11.60
N LEU A 226 14.42 6.22 -10.83
CA LEU A 226 14.18 7.49 -10.17
C LEU A 226 15.02 8.59 -10.85
N ARG A 227 14.41 9.73 -11.08
CA ARG A 227 15.06 10.96 -11.52
C ARG A 227 14.81 12.04 -10.46
N LEU A 228 15.87 12.54 -9.88
CA LEU A 228 15.85 13.60 -8.85
C LEU A 228 16.45 14.87 -9.45
N GLY A 229 15.65 15.89 -9.61
CA GLY A 229 16.09 17.22 -10.02
C GLY A 229 16.02 18.18 -8.83
N GLN A 230 17.15 18.70 -8.37
CA GLN A 230 17.23 19.70 -7.30
C GLN A 230 17.79 21.01 -7.82
N MET A 231 17.31 22.13 -7.28
CA MET A 231 17.80 23.44 -7.67
C MET A 231 19.31 23.58 -7.37
N GLY A 232 20.08 23.98 -8.37
CA GLY A 232 21.51 24.19 -8.24
C GLY A 232 22.37 22.93 -8.18
N GLN A 233 21.79 21.75 -8.37
CA GLN A 233 22.51 20.47 -8.41
C GLN A 233 22.35 19.76 -9.74
N ALA A 234 23.28 18.85 -10.05
CA ALA A 234 23.14 17.97 -11.20
C ALA A 234 21.99 17.00 -10.97
N VAL A 235 21.21 16.72 -12.02
CA VAL A 235 20.13 15.73 -11.98
C VAL A 235 20.71 14.36 -11.66
N GLN A 236 20.15 13.67 -10.67
CA GLN A 236 20.53 12.32 -10.28
C GLN A 236 19.58 11.30 -10.91
N PHE A 237 20.14 10.21 -11.41
CA PHE A 237 19.40 9.04 -11.89
C PHE A 237 19.78 7.84 -11.04
N LEU A 238 18.77 7.15 -10.50
CA LEU A 238 18.93 6.02 -9.59
C LEU A 238 18.06 4.87 -10.07
N ASP A 239 18.56 3.65 -9.99
CA ASP A 239 17.82 2.43 -10.28
C ASP A 239 17.63 1.63 -9.00
N VAL A 240 16.38 1.29 -8.68
CA VAL A 240 16.05 0.33 -7.63
C VAL A 240 15.89 -1.04 -8.30
N ARG A 241 16.94 -1.86 -8.22
CA ARG A 241 17.00 -3.18 -8.88
C ARG A 241 16.80 -4.28 -7.87
N GLU A 242 15.97 -5.24 -8.20
CA GLU A 242 15.86 -6.47 -7.42
C GLU A 242 17.14 -7.29 -7.55
N HIS A 243 17.61 -7.82 -6.43
CA HIS A 243 18.73 -8.78 -6.43
C HIS A 243 18.21 -10.12 -6.95
N THR A 244 18.76 -10.57 -8.07
CA THR A 244 18.56 -11.95 -8.53
C THR A 244 19.38 -12.86 -7.61
N ASN A 245 18.71 -13.56 -6.70
CA ASN A 245 19.35 -14.67 -5.99
C ASN A 245 19.58 -15.80 -7.00
N HIS A 246 20.85 -16.03 -7.34
CA HIS A 246 21.31 -17.24 -8.04
C HIS A 246 21.39 -18.39 -7.03
#